data_21af1229c5c84660a298aedbe23630d9
#
_entry.id   21af1229c5c84660a298aedbe23630d9
#
_cell.length_a   1.000
_cell.length_b   1.000
_cell.length_c   1.000
_cell.angle_alpha   90.00
_cell.angle_beta   90.00
_cell.angle_gamma   90.00
#
_symmetry.space_group_name_H-M   'P 1'
#
loop_
_entity.id
_entity.type
_entity.pdbx_description
1 polymer ?
#
loop_
_entity_poly.entity_id
_entity_poly.type
_entity_poly.pdbx_seq_one_letter_code
_entity_poly.pdbx_strand_id
1 'polypeptide(L)'
;MTVDIMEFWGLTEEPVATTPTTWEVAGKYILKSVGTENAALNNLRLTAALRSHGVPVPHIMKAADGRDYILAEDGCYLLMEKLTGNHIKEVFEQDYASIAYETGIVIGKIHCAFMTVSDNKTGINPFYQELTGWISRELSSSSLLTKEEWSGPMEKLCSIYPQLPRQQIHRDLHYGNLLFEGTTLTGVLDFDLGKQDARLFDIAYFLSGQLQGIKDLMAIKQKWIQFISRFLSGYESMIVLENNEEKALPLMMQCIELLFTAFWQQQANQEAAAETLRIFKFMEHVFSQE
;
A
#
# COMPACT_ATOMS: atom_id res chain seq x y z
N MET A 1 3.69 -23.81 20.62
CA MET A 1 4.51 -22.61 20.38
C MET A 1 3.71 -21.32 20.55
N THR A 2 2.62 -21.07 19.84
CA THR A 2 1.80 -19.84 20.02
C THR A 2 1.04 -19.75 21.35
N VAL A 3 0.69 -20.87 22.00
CA VAL A 3 -0.03 -20.87 23.30
C VAL A 3 0.86 -20.30 24.42
N ASP A 4 2.12 -20.70 24.49
CA ASP A 4 3.07 -20.21 25.51
C ASP A 4 3.35 -18.69 25.37
N ILE A 5 3.22 -18.15 24.16
CA ILE A 5 3.44 -16.71 23.91
C ILE A 5 2.27 -15.88 24.46
N MET A 6 1.04 -16.41 24.45
CA MET A 6 -0.16 -15.70 24.93
C MET A 6 -0.12 -15.43 26.43
N GLU A 7 0.58 -16.26 27.21
CA GLU A 7 0.75 -16.07 28.65
C GLU A 7 1.41 -14.73 29.00
N PHE A 8 2.28 -14.20 28.13
CA PHE A 8 2.90 -12.88 28.35
C PHE A 8 1.88 -11.73 28.37
N TRP A 9 0.73 -11.91 27.72
CA TRP A 9 -0.39 -10.96 27.78
C TRP A 9 -1.50 -11.38 28.74
N GLY A 10 -1.29 -12.48 29.51
CA GLY A 10 -2.29 -13.00 30.43
C GLY A 10 -3.52 -13.58 29.73
N LEU A 11 -3.37 -14.03 28.48
CA LEU A 11 -4.43 -14.64 27.67
C LEU A 11 -4.26 -16.17 27.69
N THR A 12 -5.37 -16.87 27.76
CA THR A 12 -5.44 -18.35 27.80
C THR A 12 -6.12 -18.93 26.56
N GLU A 13 -6.70 -18.09 25.74
CA GLU A 13 -7.40 -18.47 24.53
C GLU A 13 -6.43 -18.92 23.44
N GLU A 14 -6.80 -19.97 22.74
CA GLU A 14 -6.00 -20.53 21.67
C GLU A 14 -6.07 -19.62 20.43
N PRO A 15 -4.91 -19.17 19.89
CA PRO A 15 -4.88 -18.34 18.67
C PRO A 15 -5.35 -19.11 17.44
N VAL A 16 -6.23 -18.50 16.65
CA VAL A 16 -6.74 -19.05 15.38
C VAL A 16 -5.99 -18.41 14.21
N ALA A 17 -5.24 -19.20 13.44
CA ALA A 17 -4.48 -18.70 12.31
C ALA A 17 -5.39 -18.10 11.22
N THR A 18 -5.07 -16.88 10.80
CA THR A 18 -5.72 -16.18 9.68
C THR A 18 -4.79 -16.08 8.47
N THR A 19 -3.50 -15.93 8.70
CA THR A 19 -2.43 -15.99 7.70
C THR A 19 -1.24 -16.77 8.27
N PRO A 20 -0.17 -17.04 7.50
CA PRO A 20 1.04 -17.70 8.04
C PRO A 20 1.71 -16.94 9.20
N THR A 21 1.50 -15.63 9.29
CA THR A 21 2.14 -14.75 10.28
C THR A 21 1.18 -14.02 11.20
N THR A 22 -0.12 -14.32 11.12
CA THR A 22 -1.17 -13.59 11.84
C THR A 22 -2.21 -14.55 12.41
N TRP A 23 -2.61 -14.33 13.66
CA TRP A 23 -3.63 -15.12 14.37
C TRP A 23 -4.64 -14.21 15.04
N GLU A 24 -5.90 -14.60 15.00
CA GLU A 24 -6.95 -13.98 15.79
C GLU A 24 -7.01 -14.62 17.18
N VAL A 25 -7.16 -13.80 18.22
CA VAL A 25 -7.21 -14.23 19.62
C VAL A 25 -8.46 -13.69 20.30
N ALA A 26 -9.24 -14.56 20.91
CA ALA A 26 -10.45 -14.23 21.67
C ALA A 26 -11.50 -13.39 20.90
N GLY A 27 -11.43 -13.33 19.57
CA GLY A 27 -12.29 -12.46 18.75
C GLY A 27 -12.02 -10.96 18.89
N LYS A 28 -11.01 -10.55 19.69
CA LYS A 28 -10.73 -9.16 20.09
C LYS A 28 -9.34 -8.68 19.73
N TYR A 29 -8.41 -9.58 19.56
CA TYR A 29 -7.00 -9.26 19.33
C TYR A 29 -6.47 -9.95 18.08
N ILE A 30 -5.39 -9.39 17.55
CA ILE A 30 -4.58 -9.97 16.49
C ILE A 30 -3.16 -10.14 17.03
N LEU A 31 -2.67 -11.37 17.05
CA LEU A 31 -1.27 -11.69 17.26
C LEU A 31 -0.58 -11.68 15.90
N LYS A 32 0.51 -10.93 15.77
CA LYS A 32 1.28 -10.85 14.52
C LYS A 32 2.76 -11.20 14.79
N SER A 33 3.32 -12.12 14.01
CA SER A 33 4.77 -12.33 13.91
C SER A 33 5.35 -11.33 12.92
N VAL A 34 6.32 -10.54 13.36
CA VAL A 34 7.02 -9.53 12.55
C VAL A 34 8.47 -9.90 12.25
N GLY A 35 8.84 -11.14 12.57
CA GLY A 35 10.13 -11.74 12.28
C GLY A 35 11.28 -11.24 13.16
N THR A 36 11.56 -9.95 13.20
CA THR A 36 12.71 -9.36 13.92
C THR A 36 12.31 -8.27 14.91
N GLU A 37 13.16 -8.07 15.93
CA GLU A 37 13.00 -6.97 16.89
C GLU A 37 13.00 -5.59 16.20
N ASN A 38 13.86 -5.39 15.21
CA ASN A 38 13.89 -4.15 14.44
C ASN A 38 12.56 -3.88 13.70
N ALA A 39 11.91 -4.92 13.18
CA ALA A 39 10.61 -4.80 12.55
C ALA A 39 9.53 -4.45 13.59
N ALA A 40 9.58 -5.04 14.81
CA ALA A 40 8.68 -4.69 15.90
C ALA A 40 8.84 -3.22 16.31
N LEU A 41 10.08 -2.77 16.54
CA LEU A 41 10.38 -1.36 16.89
C LEU A 41 9.93 -0.39 15.78
N ASN A 42 10.08 -0.75 14.52
CA ASN A 42 9.58 0.06 13.41
C ASN A 42 8.05 0.11 13.39
N ASN A 43 7.36 -1.02 13.59
CA ASN A 43 5.91 -1.06 13.70
C ASN A 43 5.40 -0.17 14.86
N LEU A 44 6.02 -0.23 16.03
CA LEU A 44 5.70 0.62 17.18
C LEU A 44 5.85 2.10 16.82
N ARG A 45 6.96 2.49 16.21
CA ARG A 45 7.26 3.86 15.81
C ARG A 45 6.24 4.39 14.78
N LEU A 46 5.95 3.62 13.73
CA LEU A 46 5.00 4.01 12.70
C LEU A 46 3.58 4.10 13.26
N THR A 47 3.14 3.11 14.04
CA THR A 47 1.81 3.10 14.67
C THR A 47 1.62 4.29 15.60
N ALA A 48 2.63 4.65 16.42
CA ALA A 48 2.57 5.81 17.31
C ALA A 48 2.41 7.12 16.52
N ALA A 49 3.18 7.30 15.43
CA ALA A 49 3.08 8.48 14.58
C ALA A 49 1.71 8.57 13.89
N LEU A 50 1.20 7.47 13.36
CA LEU A 50 -0.11 7.41 12.71
C LEU A 50 -1.24 7.75 13.68
N ARG A 51 -1.23 7.17 14.88
CA ARG A 51 -2.22 7.49 15.93
C ARG A 51 -2.21 8.96 16.33
N SER A 52 -1.02 9.57 16.47
CA SER A 52 -0.89 10.98 16.82
C SER A 52 -1.47 11.94 15.76
N HIS A 53 -1.62 11.45 14.51
CA HIS A 53 -2.24 12.18 13.40
C HIS A 53 -3.70 11.75 13.12
N GLY A 54 -4.30 10.98 14.04
CA GLY A 54 -5.70 10.55 13.91
C GLY A 54 -5.95 9.55 12.79
N VAL A 55 -4.92 8.77 12.39
CA VAL A 55 -5.10 7.62 11.49
C VAL A 55 -5.60 6.44 12.32
N PRO A 56 -6.69 5.77 11.90
CA PRO A 56 -7.22 4.61 12.61
C PRO A 56 -6.33 3.38 12.37
N VAL A 57 -5.41 3.12 13.29
CA VAL A 57 -4.53 1.94 13.28
C VAL A 57 -4.68 1.16 14.56
N PRO A 58 -4.39 -0.15 14.58
CA PRO A 58 -4.52 -1.00 15.76
C PRO A 58 -3.72 -0.43 16.95
N HIS A 59 -4.28 -0.55 18.15
CA HIS A 59 -3.51 -0.32 19.36
C HIS A 59 -2.64 -1.53 19.66
N ILE A 60 -1.34 -1.31 19.90
CA ILE A 60 -0.42 -2.37 20.30
C ILE A 60 -0.55 -2.56 21.81
N MET A 61 -0.84 -3.79 22.22
CA MET A 61 -1.10 -4.17 23.61
C MET A 61 0.22 -4.45 24.34
N LYS A 62 0.38 -3.87 25.51
CA LYS A 62 1.53 -4.19 26.37
C LYS A 62 1.37 -5.56 26.99
N ALA A 63 2.45 -6.31 27.04
CA ALA A 63 2.55 -7.52 27.85
C ALA A 63 2.42 -7.20 29.35
N ALA A 64 2.16 -8.21 30.18
CA ALA A 64 1.97 -8.04 31.63
C ALA A 64 3.20 -7.47 32.35
N ASP A 65 4.39 -7.65 31.79
CA ASP A 65 5.65 -7.07 32.28
C ASP A 65 5.96 -5.68 31.71
N GLY A 66 5.05 -5.11 30.92
CA GLY A 66 5.13 -3.76 30.35
C GLY A 66 5.84 -3.68 29.00
N ARG A 67 6.33 -4.77 28.42
CA ARG A 67 6.94 -4.80 27.09
C ARG A 67 5.88 -4.57 26.01
N ASP A 68 6.27 -3.93 24.91
CA ASP A 68 5.39 -3.68 23.75
C ASP A 68 5.42 -4.83 22.73
N TYR A 69 6.38 -5.74 22.83
CA TYR A 69 6.56 -6.93 21.98
C TYR A 69 7.20 -8.08 22.77
N ILE A 70 7.07 -9.28 22.25
CA ILE A 70 7.71 -10.49 22.81
C ILE A 70 8.69 -11.06 21.80
N LEU A 71 9.94 -11.24 22.23
CA LEU A 71 10.97 -11.94 21.48
C LEU A 71 10.97 -13.41 21.86
N ALA A 72 10.74 -14.28 20.89
CA ALA A 72 10.79 -15.73 21.03
C ALA A 72 11.85 -16.33 20.11
N GLU A 73 12.12 -17.64 20.23
CA GLU A 73 13.14 -18.32 19.40
C GLU A 73 12.84 -18.29 17.90
N ASP A 74 11.56 -18.27 17.53
CA ASP A 74 11.06 -18.33 16.16
C ASP A 74 10.64 -16.97 15.59
N GLY A 75 10.80 -15.89 16.34
CA GLY A 75 10.47 -14.55 15.85
C GLY A 75 10.13 -13.54 16.94
N CYS A 76 9.66 -12.39 16.48
CA CYS A 76 9.19 -11.31 17.33
C CYS A 76 7.68 -11.10 17.13
N TYR A 77 6.94 -10.94 18.23
CA TYR A 77 5.49 -10.93 18.23
C TYR A 77 4.92 -9.65 18.82
N LEU A 78 3.89 -9.13 18.16
CA LEU A 78 3.06 -8.03 18.61
C LEU A 78 1.64 -8.53 18.84
N LEU A 79 1.01 -8.14 19.95
CA LEU A 79 -0.42 -8.29 20.14
C LEU A 79 -1.08 -6.93 19.88
N MET A 80 -2.12 -6.93 19.05
CA MET A 80 -2.81 -5.72 18.65
C MET A 80 -4.32 -5.86 18.88
N GLU A 81 -4.99 -4.73 19.11
CA GLU A 81 -6.44 -4.69 19.08
C GLU A 81 -6.96 -5.04 17.67
N LYS A 82 -7.99 -5.89 17.59
CA LYS A 82 -8.68 -6.15 16.34
C LYS A 82 -9.59 -4.98 16.01
N LEU A 83 -9.33 -4.31 14.90
CA LEU A 83 -10.17 -3.22 14.42
C LEU A 83 -11.49 -3.74 13.85
N THR A 84 -12.55 -2.94 13.94
CA THR A 84 -13.84 -3.19 13.32
C THR A 84 -13.90 -2.62 11.90
N GLY A 85 -14.80 -3.16 11.09
CA GLY A 85 -15.01 -2.75 9.71
C GLY A 85 -14.86 -3.89 8.72
N ASN A 86 -15.14 -3.60 7.46
CA ASN A 86 -15.09 -4.55 6.36
C ASN A 86 -14.18 -4.06 5.25
N HIS A 87 -13.57 -4.97 4.51
CA HIS A 87 -12.85 -4.63 3.28
C HIS A 87 -13.85 -4.33 2.16
N ILE A 88 -13.54 -3.32 1.36
CA ILE A 88 -14.30 -3.02 0.14
C ILE A 88 -13.85 -3.99 -0.95
N LYS A 89 -14.81 -4.65 -1.61
CA LYS A 89 -14.53 -5.62 -2.69
C LYS A 89 -14.80 -5.03 -4.07
N GLU A 90 -15.92 -4.32 -4.23
CA GLU A 90 -16.39 -3.80 -5.53
C GLU A 90 -16.73 -2.33 -5.35
N VAL A 91 -15.69 -1.46 -5.33
CA VAL A 91 -15.84 -0.05 -5.00
C VAL A 91 -16.79 0.68 -5.96
N PHE A 92 -16.78 0.35 -7.26
CA PHE A 92 -17.62 1.02 -8.26
C PHE A 92 -19.09 0.62 -8.22
N GLU A 93 -19.46 -0.36 -7.42
CA GLU A 93 -20.85 -0.76 -7.12
C GLU A 93 -21.39 -0.11 -5.83
N GLN A 94 -20.59 0.77 -5.20
CA GLN A 94 -20.92 1.46 -3.95
C GLN A 94 -20.91 2.99 -4.17
N ASP A 95 -20.97 3.77 -3.09
CA ASP A 95 -20.69 5.21 -3.14
C ASP A 95 -19.18 5.46 -3.26
N TYR A 96 -18.66 5.11 -4.44
CA TYR A 96 -17.22 5.21 -4.73
C TYR A 96 -16.69 6.64 -4.60
N ALA A 97 -17.53 7.67 -4.80
CA ALA A 97 -17.10 9.05 -4.71
C ALA A 97 -16.81 9.48 -3.27
N SER A 98 -17.68 9.10 -2.31
CA SER A 98 -17.44 9.33 -0.88
C SER A 98 -16.31 8.47 -0.34
N ILE A 99 -16.24 7.21 -0.75
CA ILE A 99 -15.16 6.29 -0.37
C ILE A 99 -13.80 6.82 -0.87
N ALA A 100 -13.71 7.28 -2.11
CA ALA A 100 -12.49 7.85 -2.67
C ALA A 100 -12.03 9.09 -1.90
N TYR A 101 -12.95 10.01 -1.61
CA TYR A 101 -12.65 11.24 -0.86
C TYR A 101 -12.14 10.93 0.54
N GLU A 102 -12.83 10.08 1.29
CA GLU A 102 -12.42 9.65 2.64
C GLU A 102 -11.06 8.94 2.63
N THR A 103 -10.84 8.05 1.67
CA THR A 103 -9.55 7.35 1.54
C THR A 103 -8.43 8.35 1.22
N GLY A 104 -8.68 9.33 0.37
CA GLY A 104 -7.74 10.41 0.09
C GLY A 104 -7.33 11.18 1.34
N ILE A 105 -8.29 11.57 2.20
CA ILE A 105 -8.03 12.22 3.49
C ILE A 105 -7.13 11.35 4.37
N VAL A 106 -7.46 10.05 4.50
CA VAL A 106 -6.70 9.16 5.40
C VAL A 106 -5.29 8.91 4.88
N ILE A 107 -5.11 8.71 3.56
CA ILE A 107 -3.77 8.56 2.98
C ILE A 107 -2.97 9.87 3.11
N GLY A 108 -3.61 11.03 2.99
CA GLY A 108 -2.98 12.31 3.31
C GLY A 108 -2.51 12.41 4.76
N LYS A 109 -3.32 11.98 5.72
CA LYS A 109 -2.93 11.90 7.15
C LYS A 109 -1.78 10.93 7.37
N ILE A 110 -1.78 9.76 6.71
CA ILE A 110 -0.67 8.80 6.76
C ILE A 110 0.62 9.48 6.29
N HIS A 111 0.60 10.18 5.18
CA HIS A 111 1.77 10.88 4.66
C HIS A 111 2.22 12.02 5.57
N CYS A 112 1.31 12.78 6.18
CA CYS A 112 1.66 13.77 7.20
C CYS A 112 2.35 13.13 8.41
N ALA A 113 1.82 12.01 8.92
CA ALA A 113 2.42 11.26 10.01
C ALA A 113 3.81 10.73 9.65
N PHE A 114 3.94 10.17 8.45
CA PHE A 114 5.19 9.59 7.98
C PHE A 114 6.30 10.62 7.73
N MET A 115 5.98 11.87 7.42
CA MET A 115 6.98 12.96 7.40
C MET A 115 7.66 13.15 8.75
N THR A 116 6.97 12.92 9.87
CA THR A 116 7.53 13.10 11.22
C THR A 116 8.52 12.00 11.63
N VAL A 117 8.45 10.84 10.98
CA VAL A 117 9.29 9.67 11.27
C VAL A 117 10.24 9.32 10.12
N SER A 118 10.27 10.14 9.08
CA SER A 118 11.17 9.92 7.95
C SER A 118 12.62 10.12 8.36
N ASP A 119 13.46 9.15 8.07
CA ASP A 119 14.90 9.34 8.14
C ASP A 119 15.34 10.15 6.92
N ASN A 120 15.97 11.31 7.13
CA ASN A 120 16.54 12.13 6.04
C ASN A 120 17.78 11.47 5.38
N LYS A 121 17.92 10.15 5.48
CA LYS A 121 18.98 9.40 4.82
C LYS A 121 18.78 9.46 3.31
N THR A 122 19.51 10.35 2.67
CA THR A 122 19.58 10.45 1.21
C THR A 122 20.22 9.20 0.62
N GLY A 123 19.70 8.69 -0.47
CA GLY A 123 20.47 7.83 -1.34
C GLY A 123 19.76 6.62 -1.94
N ILE A 124 18.70 6.08 -1.37
CA ILE A 124 18.02 4.91 -1.94
C ILE A 124 16.62 5.31 -2.38
N ASN A 125 16.32 5.17 -3.68
CA ASN A 125 14.97 5.22 -4.24
C ASN A 125 14.60 3.80 -4.66
N PRO A 126 13.99 2.98 -3.78
CA PRO A 126 13.77 1.57 -4.07
C PRO A 126 13.03 1.37 -5.39
N PHE A 127 11.95 2.10 -5.64
CA PHE A 127 11.19 1.93 -6.87
C PHE A 127 11.97 2.40 -8.11
N TYR A 128 12.70 3.51 -8.03
CA TYR A 128 13.59 3.93 -9.12
C TYR A 128 14.62 2.85 -9.46
N GLN A 129 15.24 2.23 -8.45
CA GLN A 129 16.21 1.16 -8.66
C GLN A 129 15.55 -0.11 -9.21
N GLU A 130 14.34 -0.42 -8.76
CA GLU A 130 13.55 -1.53 -9.30
C GLU A 130 13.23 -1.31 -10.77
N LEU A 131 12.76 -0.11 -11.16
CA LEU A 131 12.47 0.26 -12.54
C LEU A 131 13.72 0.10 -13.43
N THR A 132 14.83 0.72 -13.06
CA THR A 132 16.08 0.71 -13.85
C THR A 132 16.86 -0.60 -13.75
N GLY A 133 16.48 -1.47 -12.83
CA GLY A 133 17.15 -2.74 -12.55
C GLY A 133 16.38 -3.96 -13.06
N TRP A 134 15.72 -4.66 -12.12
CA TRP A 134 15.12 -5.96 -12.43
C TRP A 134 13.88 -5.86 -13.34
N ILE A 135 13.05 -4.80 -13.20
CA ILE A 135 11.85 -4.62 -14.02
C ILE A 135 12.23 -4.45 -15.49
N SER A 136 13.15 -3.53 -15.81
CA SER A 136 13.63 -3.34 -17.17
C SER A 136 14.22 -4.60 -17.79
N ARG A 137 14.96 -5.39 -17.01
CA ARG A 137 15.55 -6.65 -17.49
C ARG A 137 14.46 -7.67 -17.81
N GLU A 138 13.49 -7.82 -16.93
CA GLU A 138 12.38 -8.76 -17.11
C GLU A 138 11.55 -8.39 -18.33
N LEU A 139 11.14 -7.13 -18.46
CA LEU A 139 10.36 -6.65 -19.61
C LEU A 139 11.15 -6.77 -20.92
N SER A 140 12.48 -6.57 -20.90
CA SER A 140 13.32 -6.75 -22.08
C SER A 140 13.42 -8.19 -22.56
N SER A 141 13.23 -9.17 -21.66
CA SER A 141 13.22 -10.59 -22.00
C SER A 141 11.85 -11.09 -22.45
N SER A 142 10.84 -10.26 -22.29
CA SER A 142 9.43 -10.59 -22.57
C SER A 142 9.06 -10.28 -24.02
N SER A 143 8.11 -11.07 -24.55
CA SER A 143 7.44 -10.79 -25.84
C SER A 143 6.08 -10.10 -25.67
N LEU A 144 5.68 -9.74 -24.45
CA LEU A 144 4.36 -9.16 -24.17
C LEU A 144 4.25 -7.69 -24.60
N LEU A 145 5.36 -6.96 -24.56
CA LEU A 145 5.47 -5.55 -24.93
C LEU A 145 6.70 -5.32 -25.81
N THR A 146 6.60 -4.42 -26.77
CA THR A 146 7.79 -3.91 -27.46
C THR A 146 8.60 -3.04 -26.51
N LYS A 147 9.87 -2.83 -26.83
CA LYS A 147 10.74 -1.98 -26.01
C LYS A 147 10.19 -0.56 -25.91
N GLU A 148 9.67 -0.03 -27.00
CA GLU A 148 9.11 1.32 -27.11
C GLU A 148 7.89 1.51 -26.20
N GLU A 149 7.03 0.47 -26.11
CA GLU A 149 5.81 0.52 -25.29
C GLU A 149 6.13 0.66 -23.80
N TRP A 150 7.08 -0.11 -23.26
CA TRP A 150 7.38 -0.06 -21.82
C TRP A 150 8.46 0.96 -21.45
N SER A 151 9.46 1.24 -22.33
CA SER A 151 10.55 2.15 -21.97
C SER A 151 10.12 3.63 -21.95
N GLY A 152 9.18 4.02 -22.80
CA GLY A 152 8.72 5.40 -22.89
C GLY A 152 8.18 5.98 -21.58
N PRO A 153 7.18 5.36 -20.95
CA PRO A 153 6.70 5.78 -19.62
C PRO A 153 7.78 5.73 -18.54
N MET A 154 8.61 4.69 -18.53
CA MET A 154 9.69 4.53 -17.54
C MET A 154 10.75 5.61 -17.66
N GLU A 155 11.22 5.93 -18.85
CA GLU A 155 12.22 6.99 -19.09
C GLU A 155 11.69 8.36 -18.67
N LYS A 156 10.42 8.66 -19.01
CA LYS A 156 9.76 9.91 -18.58
C LYS A 156 9.65 9.98 -17.06
N LEU A 157 9.18 8.92 -16.40
CA LEU A 157 9.11 8.89 -14.94
C LEU A 157 10.49 9.03 -14.32
N CYS A 158 11.50 8.29 -14.79
CA CYS A 158 12.86 8.34 -14.27
C CYS A 158 13.48 9.75 -14.36
N SER A 159 13.13 10.54 -15.38
CA SER A 159 13.62 11.92 -15.52
C SER A 159 13.04 12.87 -14.46
N ILE A 160 11.83 12.63 -13.98
CA ILE A 160 11.14 13.44 -12.96
C ILE A 160 11.43 12.92 -11.55
N TYR A 161 11.64 11.61 -11.39
CA TYR A 161 11.71 10.90 -10.11
C TYR A 161 12.63 11.53 -9.06
N PRO A 162 13.85 12.03 -9.40
CA PRO A 162 14.73 12.69 -8.44
C PRO A 162 14.18 13.95 -7.79
N GLN A 163 13.15 14.53 -8.40
CA GLN A 163 12.49 15.77 -7.93
C GLN A 163 11.23 15.52 -7.12
N LEU A 164 10.79 14.26 -6.99
CA LEU A 164 9.58 13.91 -6.24
C LEU A 164 9.85 13.97 -4.72
N PRO A 165 8.89 14.48 -3.93
CA PRO A 165 8.96 14.44 -2.47
C PRO A 165 9.11 13.01 -1.94
N ARG A 166 10.06 12.82 -1.02
CA ARG A 166 10.43 11.52 -0.47
C ARG A 166 10.22 11.49 1.02
N GLN A 167 9.67 10.39 1.48
CA GLN A 167 9.42 10.15 2.89
C GLN A 167 9.27 8.64 3.15
N GLN A 168 9.00 8.26 4.40
CA GLN A 168 8.43 6.96 4.70
C GLN A 168 7.11 6.81 3.95
N ILE A 169 6.88 5.68 3.29
CA ILE A 169 5.62 5.31 2.61
C ILE A 169 5.13 3.95 3.12
N HIS A 170 3.85 3.65 2.89
CA HIS A 170 3.24 2.37 3.24
C HIS A 170 3.64 1.27 2.27
N ARG A 171 3.65 1.58 0.98
CA ARG A 171 4.03 0.73 -0.14
C ARG A 171 3.08 -0.42 -0.48
N ASP A 172 2.05 -0.65 0.31
CA ASP A 172 1.06 -1.70 0.09
C ASP A 172 -0.36 -1.20 0.40
N LEU A 173 -0.70 0.00 -0.07
CA LEU A 173 -2.02 0.59 0.14
C LEU A 173 -3.02 0.05 -0.89
N HIS A 174 -3.86 -0.87 -0.45
CA HIS A 174 -5.01 -1.40 -1.21
C HIS A 174 -6.17 -1.70 -0.27
N TYR A 175 -7.37 -1.95 -0.80
CA TYR A 175 -8.56 -2.18 0.05
C TYR A 175 -8.45 -3.39 0.98
N GLY A 176 -7.58 -4.36 0.70
CA GLY A 176 -7.29 -5.46 1.63
C GLY A 176 -6.58 -5.02 2.90
N ASN A 177 -5.93 -3.85 2.90
CA ASN A 177 -5.28 -3.25 4.06
C ASN A 177 -6.09 -2.08 4.66
N LEU A 178 -7.31 -1.86 4.19
CA LEU A 178 -8.21 -0.82 4.66
C LEU A 178 -9.53 -1.41 5.13
N LEU A 179 -10.05 -0.92 6.25
CA LEU A 179 -11.34 -1.31 6.82
C LEU A 179 -12.32 -0.13 6.78
N PHE A 180 -13.58 -0.42 6.49
CA PHE A 180 -14.63 0.58 6.38
C PHE A 180 -15.90 0.17 7.12
N GLU A 181 -16.61 1.18 7.68
CA GLU A 181 -18.00 1.11 8.08
C GLU A 181 -18.80 2.07 7.20
N GLY A 182 -19.58 1.53 6.27
CA GLY A 182 -20.18 2.32 5.20
C GLY A 182 -19.10 2.99 4.32
N THR A 183 -19.09 4.31 4.25
CA THR A 183 -18.07 5.10 3.52
C THR A 183 -16.94 5.59 4.41
N THR A 184 -17.02 5.41 5.73
CA THR A 184 -16.01 5.87 6.69
C THR A 184 -14.89 4.84 6.82
N LEU A 185 -13.65 5.27 6.66
CA LEU A 185 -12.48 4.42 6.86
C LEU A 185 -12.19 4.27 8.36
N THR A 186 -12.28 3.03 8.86
CA THR A 186 -12.16 2.68 10.29
C THR A 186 -10.86 1.97 10.65
N GLY A 187 -10.07 1.53 9.66
CA GLY A 187 -8.81 0.85 9.92
C GLY A 187 -7.81 0.91 8.78
N VAL A 188 -6.54 1.09 9.14
CA VAL A 188 -5.39 0.92 8.24
C VAL A 188 -4.49 -0.15 8.84
N LEU A 189 -4.13 -1.13 8.02
CA LEU A 189 -3.44 -2.35 8.42
C LEU A 189 -2.13 -2.50 7.66
N ASP A 190 -1.23 -3.30 8.21
CA ASP A 190 -0.05 -3.88 7.57
C ASP A 190 0.98 -2.88 7.01
N PHE A 191 1.92 -2.47 7.88
CA PHE A 191 3.02 -1.54 7.54
C PHE A 191 4.35 -2.24 7.24
N ASP A 192 4.36 -3.57 7.03
CA ASP A 192 5.58 -4.37 6.93
C ASP A 192 6.44 -4.04 5.70
N LEU A 193 5.80 -3.65 4.60
CA LEU A 193 6.48 -3.29 3.35
C LEU A 193 6.93 -1.81 3.30
N GLY A 194 6.65 -1.05 4.36
CA GLY A 194 6.97 0.38 4.44
C GLY A 194 8.44 0.70 4.20
N LYS A 195 8.73 1.66 3.35
CA LYS A 195 10.08 2.08 2.93
C LYS A 195 10.17 3.59 2.78
N GLN A 196 11.42 4.11 2.69
CA GLN A 196 11.68 5.48 2.26
C GLN A 196 11.62 5.53 0.72
N ASP A 197 10.64 6.23 0.16
CA ASP A 197 10.50 6.39 -1.30
C ASP A 197 9.68 7.65 -1.65
N ALA A 198 9.41 7.89 -2.95
CA ALA A 198 8.50 8.94 -3.37
C ALA A 198 7.09 8.67 -2.83
N ARG A 199 6.50 9.63 -2.10
CA ARG A 199 5.15 9.46 -1.54
C ARG A 199 4.08 9.23 -2.60
N LEU A 200 4.34 9.69 -3.81
CA LEU A 200 3.47 9.51 -4.97
C LEU A 200 3.24 8.03 -5.30
N PHE A 201 4.17 7.14 -4.91
CA PHE A 201 4.01 5.69 -5.10
C PHE A 201 2.73 5.16 -4.44
N ASP A 202 2.48 5.52 -3.18
CA ASP A 202 1.29 5.05 -2.45
C ASP A 202 -0.01 5.50 -3.12
N ILE A 203 -0.05 6.75 -3.59
CA ILE A 203 -1.19 7.31 -4.31
C ILE A 203 -1.43 6.56 -5.62
N ALA A 204 -0.39 6.42 -6.43
CA ALA A 204 -0.46 5.77 -7.73
C ALA A 204 -0.83 4.28 -7.59
N TYR A 205 -0.22 3.57 -6.63
CA TYR A 205 -0.50 2.17 -6.34
C TYR A 205 -1.96 1.98 -5.91
N PHE A 206 -2.47 2.83 -5.02
CA PHE A 206 -3.86 2.78 -4.60
C PHE A 206 -4.81 3.03 -5.78
N LEU A 207 -4.57 4.07 -6.57
CA LEU A 207 -5.46 4.47 -7.68
C LEU A 207 -5.47 3.45 -8.83
N SER A 208 -4.31 2.90 -9.20
CA SER A 208 -4.22 1.88 -10.25
C SER A 208 -4.85 0.56 -9.81
N GLY A 209 -4.64 0.17 -8.55
CA GLY A 209 -5.17 -1.06 -7.97
C GLY A 209 -6.70 -1.16 -8.02
N GLN A 210 -7.43 -0.03 -8.19
CA GLN A 210 -8.89 -0.05 -8.33
C GLN A 210 -9.37 -0.68 -9.64
N LEU A 211 -8.48 -0.90 -10.60
CA LEU A 211 -8.79 -1.51 -11.89
C LEU A 211 -8.63 -3.03 -11.91
N GLN A 212 -8.03 -3.61 -10.87
CA GLN A 212 -7.80 -5.04 -10.76
C GLN A 212 -9.12 -5.81 -10.71
N GLY A 213 -9.21 -6.90 -11.49
CA GLY A 213 -10.40 -7.75 -11.57
C GLY A 213 -11.58 -7.17 -12.37
N ILE A 214 -11.50 -5.93 -12.84
CA ILE A 214 -12.55 -5.31 -13.66
C ILE A 214 -12.50 -5.87 -15.09
N LYS A 215 -13.57 -6.55 -15.51
CA LYS A 215 -13.61 -7.18 -16.85
C LYS A 215 -13.68 -6.15 -17.98
N ASP A 216 -14.53 -5.15 -17.86
CA ASP A 216 -14.72 -4.09 -18.86
C ASP A 216 -14.24 -2.75 -18.32
N LEU A 217 -12.96 -2.45 -18.56
CA LEU A 217 -12.32 -1.20 -18.13
C LEU A 217 -12.94 0.03 -18.82
N MET A 218 -13.39 -0.13 -20.08
CA MET A 218 -14.01 1.00 -20.80
C MET A 218 -15.36 1.37 -20.22
N ALA A 219 -16.13 0.41 -19.74
CA ALA A 219 -17.43 0.67 -19.10
C ALA A 219 -17.29 1.49 -17.80
N ILE A 220 -16.16 1.32 -17.06
CA ILE A 220 -15.95 2.04 -15.79
C ILE A 220 -15.05 3.27 -15.94
N LYS A 221 -14.54 3.59 -17.14
CA LYS A 221 -13.58 4.69 -17.39
C LYS A 221 -13.99 5.98 -16.69
N GLN A 222 -15.23 6.44 -16.87
CA GLN A 222 -15.71 7.69 -16.29
C GLN A 222 -15.82 7.63 -14.75
N LYS A 223 -16.27 6.50 -14.20
CA LYS A 223 -16.30 6.29 -12.75
C LYS A 223 -14.88 6.32 -12.16
N TRP A 224 -13.91 5.70 -12.83
CA TRP A 224 -12.53 5.68 -12.38
C TRP A 224 -11.86 7.06 -12.43
N ILE A 225 -12.07 7.85 -13.50
CA ILE A 225 -11.59 9.23 -13.59
C ILE A 225 -12.22 10.09 -12.47
N GLN A 226 -13.51 9.93 -12.21
CA GLN A 226 -14.17 10.62 -11.11
C GLN A 226 -13.65 10.16 -9.75
N PHE A 227 -13.35 8.88 -9.58
CA PHE A 227 -12.73 8.31 -8.39
C PHE A 227 -11.38 8.96 -8.12
N ILE A 228 -10.50 9.07 -9.14
CA ILE A 228 -9.20 9.77 -9.03
C ILE A 228 -9.40 11.21 -8.57
N SER A 229 -10.28 11.95 -9.24
CA SER A 229 -10.57 13.37 -8.89
C SER A 229 -11.06 13.52 -7.44
N ARG A 230 -11.96 12.63 -6.99
CA ARG A 230 -12.49 12.65 -5.61
C ARG A 230 -11.42 12.28 -4.59
N PHE A 231 -10.62 11.25 -4.89
CA PHE A 231 -9.50 10.86 -4.05
C PHE A 231 -8.49 11.99 -3.90
N LEU A 232 -8.05 12.60 -5.00
CA LEU A 232 -7.10 13.72 -4.97
C LEU A 232 -7.67 14.92 -4.21
N SER A 233 -8.95 15.25 -4.39
CA SER A 233 -9.61 16.30 -3.60
C SER A 233 -9.57 16.02 -2.09
N GLY A 234 -9.76 14.77 -1.65
CA GLY A 234 -9.61 14.36 -0.26
C GLY A 234 -8.16 14.45 0.22
N TYR A 235 -7.23 13.92 -0.57
CA TYR A 235 -5.79 13.94 -0.25
C TYR A 235 -5.25 15.37 -0.11
N GLU A 236 -5.60 16.27 -1.04
CA GLU A 236 -5.13 17.66 -1.07
C GLU A 236 -5.76 18.53 0.01
N SER A 237 -6.83 18.08 0.65
CA SER A 237 -7.33 18.72 1.88
C SER A 237 -6.34 18.57 3.06
N MET A 238 -5.42 17.62 2.97
CA MET A 238 -4.40 17.32 3.99
C MET A 238 -3.00 17.77 3.57
N ILE A 239 -2.61 17.51 2.32
CA ILE A 239 -1.27 17.78 1.79
C ILE A 239 -1.33 17.96 0.27
N VAL A 240 -0.94 19.13 -0.20
CA VAL A 240 -1.00 19.49 -1.61
C VAL A 240 0.05 18.73 -2.42
N LEU A 241 -0.35 18.24 -3.61
CA LEU A 241 0.59 17.70 -4.58
C LEU A 241 1.44 18.81 -5.20
N GLU A 242 2.72 18.53 -5.37
CA GLU A 242 3.62 19.42 -6.10
C GLU A 242 3.43 19.24 -7.63
N ASN A 243 3.72 20.26 -8.40
CA ASN A 243 3.59 20.24 -9.87
C ASN A 243 4.31 19.04 -10.54
N ASN A 244 5.45 18.60 -9.96
CA ASN A 244 6.15 17.40 -10.47
C ASN A 244 5.41 16.10 -10.09
N GLU A 245 4.71 16.06 -8.96
CA GLU A 245 3.87 14.91 -8.58
C GLU A 245 2.65 14.79 -9.48
N GLU A 246 1.97 15.89 -9.78
CA GLU A 246 0.83 15.90 -10.71
C GLU A 246 1.22 15.35 -12.09
N LYS A 247 2.36 15.84 -12.64
CA LYS A 247 2.89 15.36 -13.92
C LYS A 247 3.35 13.91 -13.90
N ALA A 248 3.87 13.45 -12.77
CA ALA A 248 4.38 12.10 -12.62
C ALA A 248 3.29 11.07 -12.28
N LEU A 249 2.14 11.48 -11.76
CA LEU A 249 1.09 10.54 -11.30
C LEU A 249 0.63 9.55 -12.38
N PRO A 250 0.26 9.98 -13.61
CA PRO A 250 -0.11 9.05 -14.67
C PRO A 250 1.03 8.09 -15.05
N LEU A 251 2.26 8.58 -15.08
CA LEU A 251 3.45 7.78 -15.40
C LEU A 251 3.75 6.77 -14.27
N MET A 252 3.61 7.19 -13.01
CA MET A 252 3.81 6.33 -11.85
C MET A 252 2.80 5.17 -11.85
N MET A 253 1.52 5.43 -12.12
CA MET A 253 0.47 4.41 -12.23
C MET A 253 0.80 3.40 -13.34
N GLN A 254 1.21 3.86 -14.51
CA GLN A 254 1.65 2.99 -15.60
C GLN A 254 2.86 2.14 -15.22
N CYS A 255 3.87 2.74 -14.58
CA CYS A 255 5.07 2.02 -14.16
C CYS A 255 4.82 1.01 -13.03
N ILE A 256 3.82 1.22 -12.20
CA ILE A 256 3.37 0.22 -11.20
C ILE A 256 2.76 -1.01 -11.91
N GLU A 257 1.95 -0.83 -12.94
CA GLU A 257 1.43 -1.97 -13.69
C GLU A 257 2.54 -2.71 -14.46
N LEU A 258 3.56 -2.00 -14.95
CA LEU A 258 4.75 -2.62 -15.53
C LEU A 258 5.56 -3.40 -14.48
N LEU A 259 5.66 -2.92 -13.24
CA LEU A 259 6.25 -3.66 -12.12
C LEU A 259 5.51 -4.99 -11.92
N PHE A 260 4.17 -4.95 -11.81
CA PHE A 260 3.40 -6.16 -11.59
C PHE A 260 3.41 -7.10 -12.80
N THR A 261 3.43 -6.57 -14.02
CA THR A 261 3.61 -7.37 -15.23
C THR A 261 4.94 -8.15 -15.16
N ALA A 262 6.04 -7.46 -14.86
CA ALA A 262 7.35 -8.10 -14.70
C ALA A 262 7.37 -9.10 -13.54
N PHE A 263 6.77 -8.76 -12.40
CA PHE A 263 6.68 -9.64 -11.23
C PHE A 263 5.93 -10.94 -11.55
N TRP A 264 4.77 -10.86 -12.17
CA TRP A 264 3.97 -12.04 -12.50
C TRP A 264 4.63 -12.91 -13.57
N GLN A 265 5.40 -12.30 -14.50
CA GLN A 265 6.23 -13.07 -15.44
C GLN A 265 7.29 -13.90 -14.73
N GLN A 266 8.00 -13.31 -13.75
CA GLN A 266 8.97 -14.06 -12.93
C GLN A 266 8.32 -15.22 -12.15
N GLN A 267 7.07 -15.05 -11.72
CA GLN A 267 6.30 -16.10 -11.06
C GLN A 267 5.65 -17.10 -12.03
N ALA A 268 5.90 -16.97 -13.34
CA ALA A 268 5.27 -17.77 -14.40
C ALA A 268 3.71 -17.74 -14.38
N ASN A 269 3.13 -16.68 -13.79
CA ASN A 269 1.68 -16.46 -13.75
C ASN A 269 1.24 -15.61 -14.94
N GLN A 270 0.99 -16.26 -16.08
CA GLN A 270 0.65 -15.58 -17.32
C GLN A 270 -0.70 -14.85 -17.26
N GLU A 271 -1.67 -15.36 -16.52
CA GLU A 271 -2.98 -14.73 -16.37
C GLU A 271 -2.88 -13.39 -15.64
N ALA A 272 -2.20 -13.36 -14.50
CA ALA A 272 -1.97 -12.13 -13.75
C ALA A 272 -1.10 -11.13 -14.52
N ALA A 273 -0.08 -11.58 -15.26
CA ALA A 273 0.72 -10.72 -16.12
C ALA A 273 -0.11 -10.11 -17.27
N ALA A 274 -1.01 -10.88 -17.87
CA ALA A 274 -1.91 -10.38 -18.91
C ALA A 274 -2.92 -9.36 -18.36
N GLU A 275 -3.41 -9.55 -17.13
CA GLU A 275 -4.32 -8.61 -16.47
C GLU A 275 -3.63 -7.26 -16.22
N THR A 276 -2.46 -7.26 -15.61
CA THR A 276 -1.71 -6.00 -15.33
C THR A 276 -1.32 -5.29 -16.63
N LEU A 277 -0.95 -6.03 -17.67
CA LEU A 277 -0.69 -5.49 -19.01
C LEU A 277 -1.95 -4.85 -19.62
N ARG A 278 -3.11 -5.46 -19.46
CA ARG A 278 -4.39 -4.90 -19.93
C ARG A 278 -4.72 -3.57 -19.23
N ILE A 279 -4.47 -3.49 -17.92
CA ILE A 279 -4.65 -2.26 -17.15
C ILE A 279 -3.64 -1.20 -17.60
N PHE A 280 -2.38 -1.56 -17.81
CA PHE A 280 -1.36 -0.65 -18.36
C PHE A 280 -1.80 -0.03 -19.69
N LYS A 281 -2.23 -0.85 -20.66
CA LYS A 281 -2.68 -0.37 -21.98
C LYS A 281 -3.94 0.50 -21.90
N PHE A 282 -4.86 0.17 -20.99
CA PHE A 282 -6.01 1.03 -20.71
C PHE A 282 -5.60 2.42 -20.22
N MET A 283 -4.68 2.50 -19.24
CA MET A 283 -4.18 3.79 -18.74
C MET A 283 -3.43 4.57 -19.81
N GLU A 284 -2.59 3.91 -20.62
CA GLU A 284 -1.92 4.55 -21.75
C GLU A 284 -2.94 5.19 -22.70
N HIS A 285 -4.01 4.47 -23.05
CA HIS A 285 -5.09 5.01 -23.88
C HIS A 285 -5.82 6.19 -23.21
N VAL A 286 -6.11 6.12 -21.91
CA VAL A 286 -6.82 7.20 -21.19
C VAL A 286 -5.98 8.47 -21.13
N PHE A 287 -4.70 8.35 -20.72
CA PHE A 287 -3.82 9.50 -20.50
C PHE A 287 -3.22 10.08 -21.79
N SER A 288 -3.32 9.39 -22.92
CA SER A 288 -2.92 9.95 -24.23
C SER A 288 -3.99 10.85 -24.85
N GLN A 289 -5.20 10.88 -24.32
CA GLN A 289 -6.31 11.67 -24.82
C GLN A 289 -6.48 13.03 -24.09
N GLU A 290 -5.74 13.21 -22.99
CA GLU A 290 -5.67 14.46 -22.22
C GLU A 290 -4.42 15.27 -22.58
#